data_08eda353e567d1115d90024d2a97837f
#
_entry.id   08eda353e567d1115d90024d2a97837f
#
_cell.length_a   1.000
_cell.length_b   1.000
_cell.length_c   1.000
_cell.angle_alpha   90.00
_cell.angle_beta   90.00
_cell.angle_gamma   90.00
#
_symmetry.space_group_name_H-M   'P 1'
#
loop_
_entity.id
_entity.type
_entity.pdbx_description
1 polymer ?
#
loop_
_entity_poly.entity_id
_entity_poly.type
_entity_poly.pdbx_seq_one_letter_code
_entity_poly.pdbx_strand_id
1 'polypeptide(L)'
;MNHFIDIEIPNADLNRTLHAFLDAKDQLHFSELAFYHYQSFGGTDTDAAETLGAGIELLILAFDIFDDLEDEDSPDEPWMKINRSVAMNAATALYTISIKVISSVSKEPVFFEKLMEYILQSMQGQHDDLSNRPATEDECLDMIKRKSGSLTALPCVLGAMLATGKFDPAVEKYAYQLGIASQIENDYKALFYDSKSDIAKKKRTLAYLYLSRKFNQPSIDLLKTFETEDKIADKEIKCYKEKLKAAGVTQYMYVMNQLAIQKFKKGIEELKLGNMEKERLMASLLNESIRGESYAGDR
;
A
#
# COMPACT_ATOMS: atom_id res chain seq x y z
N MET A 1 -5.58 -5.01 -19.06
CA MET A 1 -4.11 -4.94 -18.87
C MET A 1 -3.37 -5.61 -20.03
N ASN A 2 -3.58 -6.89 -20.32
CA ASN A 2 -2.90 -7.61 -21.41
C ASN A 2 -2.89 -6.86 -22.75
N HIS A 3 -4.04 -6.35 -23.16
CA HIS A 3 -4.20 -5.58 -24.41
C HIS A 3 -3.26 -4.37 -24.51
N PHE A 4 -3.03 -3.64 -23.40
CA PHE A 4 -2.12 -2.49 -23.38
C PHE A 4 -0.66 -2.93 -23.54
N ILE A 5 -0.27 -4.04 -22.91
CA ILE A 5 1.07 -4.60 -23.05
C ILE A 5 1.31 -5.02 -24.51
N ASP A 6 0.34 -5.71 -25.15
CA ASP A 6 0.45 -6.18 -26.52
C ASP A 6 0.60 -5.06 -27.56
N ILE A 7 -0.12 -3.95 -27.33
CA ILE A 7 -0.03 -2.79 -28.24
C ILE A 7 1.29 -2.03 -28.06
N GLU A 8 1.75 -1.86 -26.81
CA GLU A 8 2.87 -0.97 -26.53
C GLU A 8 4.24 -1.65 -26.64
N ILE A 9 4.29 -2.99 -26.54
CA ILE A 9 5.54 -3.75 -26.48
C ILE A 9 5.66 -4.75 -27.63
N PRO A 10 6.18 -4.33 -28.79
CA PRO A 10 6.41 -5.21 -29.93
C PRO A 10 7.60 -6.17 -29.73
N ASN A 11 8.48 -5.93 -28.74
CA ASN A 11 9.57 -6.84 -28.42
C ASN A 11 8.99 -8.10 -27.75
N ALA A 12 9.01 -9.24 -28.45
CA ALA A 12 8.37 -10.48 -28.03
C ALA A 12 8.93 -11.05 -26.71
N ASP A 13 10.19 -10.80 -26.38
CA ASP A 13 10.80 -11.29 -25.15
C ASP A 13 10.35 -10.46 -23.94
N LEU A 14 10.42 -9.13 -24.05
CA LEU A 14 9.90 -8.22 -23.02
C LEU A 14 8.38 -8.43 -22.84
N ASN A 15 7.62 -8.56 -23.92
CA ASN A 15 6.19 -8.80 -23.88
C ASN A 15 5.85 -10.07 -23.05
N ARG A 16 6.52 -11.21 -23.31
CA ARG A 16 6.35 -12.44 -22.52
C ARG A 16 6.70 -12.23 -21.05
N THR A 17 7.77 -11.48 -20.76
CA THR A 17 8.18 -11.18 -19.39
C THR A 17 7.11 -10.38 -18.65
N LEU A 18 6.53 -9.36 -19.30
CA LEU A 18 5.48 -8.54 -18.70
C LEU A 18 4.19 -9.33 -18.43
N HIS A 19 3.81 -10.22 -19.37
CA HIS A 19 2.69 -11.13 -19.15
C HIS A 19 2.92 -12.08 -17.98
N ALA A 20 4.12 -12.66 -17.85
CA ALA A 20 4.46 -13.54 -16.73
C ALA A 20 4.41 -12.77 -15.37
N PHE A 21 4.76 -11.50 -15.35
CA PHE A 21 4.65 -10.66 -14.15
C PHE A 21 3.18 -10.33 -13.85
N LEU A 22 2.39 -10.05 -14.88
CA LEU A 22 0.97 -9.76 -14.71
C LEU A 22 0.17 -10.98 -14.24
N ASP A 23 0.53 -12.18 -14.71
CA ASP A 23 -0.11 -13.45 -14.32
C ASP A 23 0.16 -13.82 -12.85
N ALA A 24 1.22 -13.27 -12.24
CA ALA A 24 1.50 -13.44 -10.81
C ALA A 24 0.67 -12.51 -9.90
N LYS A 25 -0.07 -11.56 -10.49
CA LYS A 25 -0.89 -10.62 -9.72
C LYS A 25 -2.24 -11.24 -9.39
N ASP A 26 -2.44 -11.60 -8.13
CA ASP A 26 -3.63 -12.31 -7.66
C ASP A 26 -4.86 -11.41 -7.45
N GLN A 27 -4.68 -10.11 -7.18
CA GLN A 27 -5.76 -9.21 -6.78
C GLN A 27 -5.73 -7.90 -7.56
N LEU A 28 -6.92 -7.35 -7.80
CA LEU A 28 -7.15 -6.08 -8.50
C LEU A 28 -7.73 -5.03 -7.56
N HIS A 29 -7.19 -4.97 -6.34
CA HIS A 29 -7.73 -4.16 -5.25
C HIS A 29 -7.73 -2.66 -5.56
N PHE A 30 -6.69 -2.16 -6.20
CA PHE A 30 -6.58 -0.72 -6.50
C PHE A 30 -7.52 -0.28 -7.63
N SER A 31 -7.79 -1.15 -8.60
CA SER A 31 -8.82 -0.88 -9.62
C SER A 31 -10.21 -0.84 -8.99
N GLU A 32 -10.50 -1.69 -8.00
CA GLU A 32 -11.74 -1.67 -7.24
C GLU A 32 -11.91 -0.35 -6.49
N LEU A 33 -10.84 0.16 -5.84
CA LEU A 33 -10.88 1.48 -5.19
C LEU A 33 -11.26 2.58 -6.17
N ALA A 34 -10.64 2.61 -7.36
CA ALA A 34 -10.96 3.58 -8.39
C ALA A 34 -12.41 3.46 -8.87
N PHE A 35 -12.86 2.24 -9.11
CA PHE A 35 -14.20 1.95 -9.60
C PHE A 35 -15.30 2.34 -8.58
N TYR A 36 -15.13 2.00 -7.30
CA TYR A 36 -16.09 2.38 -6.25
C TYR A 36 -16.20 3.89 -6.11
N HIS A 37 -15.09 4.61 -6.19
CA HIS A 37 -15.12 6.07 -6.17
C HIS A 37 -15.77 6.64 -7.41
N TYR A 38 -15.39 6.15 -8.59
CA TYR A 38 -16.01 6.58 -9.84
C TYR A 38 -17.53 6.43 -9.81
N GLN A 39 -18.04 5.25 -9.42
CA GLN A 39 -19.48 5.01 -9.32
C GLN A 39 -20.17 5.88 -8.25
N SER A 40 -19.58 6.00 -7.06
CA SER A 40 -20.16 6.75 -5.95
C SER A 40 -20.27 8.24 -6.24
N PHE A 41 -19.40 8.75 -7.11
CA PHE A 41 -19.42 10.15 -7.57
C PHE A 41 -20.20 10.35 -8.88
N GLY A 42 -20.98 9.35 -9.32
CA GLY A 42 -21.92 9.47 -10.44
C GLY A 42 -21.33 9.15 -11.82
N GLY A 43 -20.16 8.53 -11.88
CA GLY A 43 -19.58 8.08 -13.15
C GLY A 43 -20.41 6.97 -13.79
N THR A 44 -20.56 7.02 -15.13
CA THR A 44 -21.40 6.10 -15.92
C THR A 44 -20.68 5.45 -17.12
N ASP A 45 -19.52 5.96 -17.52
CA ASP A 45 -18.71 5.40 -18.58
C ASP A 45 -17.84 4.25 -18.04
N THR A 46 -18.28 3.02 -18.26
CA THR A 46 -17.60 1.82 -17.78
C THR A 46 -16.26 1.60 -18.47
N ASP A 47 -16.13 1.94 -19.75
CA ASP A 47 -14.89 1.74 -20.51
C ASP A 47 -13.78 2.67 -19.99
N ALA A 48 -14.14 3.91 -19.64
CA ALA A 48 -13.20 4.85 -19.03
C ALA A 48 -12.76 4.37 -17.63
N ALA A 49 -13.70 3.84 -16.83
CA ALA A 49 -13.40 3.31 -15.48
C ALA A 49 -12.51 2.05 -15.55
N GLU A 50 -12.79 1.14 -16.47
CA GLU A 50 -11.97 -0.07 -16.70
C GLU A 50 -10.56 0.28 -17.18
N THR A 51 -10.46 1.28 -18.09
CA THR A 51 -9.17 1.78 -18.58
C THR A 51 -8.35 2.40 -17.44
N LEU A 52 -8.98 3.23 -16.61
CA LEU A 52 -8.34 3.80 -15.42
C LEU A 52 -7.85 2.70 -14.48
N GLY A 53 -8.73 1.74 -14.15
CA GLY A 53 -8.41 0.62 -13.27
C GLY A 53 -7.24 -0.22 -13.79
N ALA A 54 -7.25 -0.55 -15.08
CA ALA A 54 -6.17 -1.30 -15.72
C ALA A 54 -4.82 -0.55 -15.65
N GLY A 55 -4.82 0.76 -15.91
CA GLY A 55 -3.62 1.57 -15.80
C GLY A 55 -3.09 1.65 -14.37
N ILE A 56 -3.99 1.77 -13.39
CA ILE A 56 -3.62 1.79 -11.96
C ILE A 56 -2.99 0.45 -11.55
N GLU A 57 -3.59 -0.69 -11.93
CA GLU A 57 -3.03 -2.00 -11.56
C GLU A 57 -1.66 -2.27 -12.19
N LEU A 58 -1.42 -1.78 -13.42
CA LEU A 58 -0.08 -1.83 -14.04
C LEU A 58 0.92 -0.96 -13.29
N LEU A 59 0.50 0.22 -12.79
CA LEU A 59 1.32 1.10 -11.98
C LEU A 59 1.71 0.45 -10.65
N ILE A 60 0.72 -0.12 -9.95
CA ILE A 60 0.96 -0.80 -8.68
C ILE A 60 1.88 -2.01 -8.87
N LEU A 61 1.66 -2.83 -9.90
CA LEU A 61 2.56 -3.94 -10.21
C LEU A 61 4.00 -3.46 -10.46
N ALA A 62 4.18 -2.34 -11.14
CA ALA A 62 5.52 -1.78 -11.34
C ALA A 62 6.16 -1.37 -10.00
N PHE A 63 5.39 -0.77 -9.07
CA PHE A 63 5.87 -0.41 -7.74
C PHE A 63 6.16 -1.63 -6.86
N ASP A 64 5.32 -2.67 -6.91
CA ASP A 64 5.55 -3.92 -6.18
C ASP A 64 6.89 -4.55 -6.63
N ILE A 65 7.15 -4.57 -7.96
CA ILE A 65 8.42 -5.08 -8.50
C ILE A 65 9.60 -4.22 -8.05
N PHE A 66 9.49 -2.88 -8.07
CA PHE A 66 10.54 -2.00 -7.58
C PHE A 66 10.82 -2.23 -6.09
N ASP A 67 9.77 -2.31 -5.26
CA ASP A 67 9.87 -2.54 -3.81
C ASP A 67 10.59 -3.86 -3.51
N ASP A 68 10.17 -4.96 -4.13
CA ASP A 68 10.81 -6.28 -3.97
C ASP A 68 12.27 -6.29 -4.42
N LEU A 69 12.60 -5.62 -5.54
CA LEU A 69 13.96 -5.51 -6.02
C LEU A 69 14.85 -4.64 -5.12
N GLU A 70 14.29 -3.57 -4.53
CA GLU A 70 15.00 -2.66 -3.62
C GLU A 70 15.22 -3.30 -2.25
N ASP A 71 14.20 -3.96 -1.74
CA ASP A 71 14.21 -4.60 -0.43
C ASP A 71 14.78 -6.03 -0.44
N GLU A 72 15.00 -6.63 -1.62
CA GLU A 72 15.41 -8.04 -1.81
C GLU A 72 14.42 -9.02 -1.16
N ASP A 73 13.13 -8.69 -1.25
CA ASP A 73 12.01 -9.45 -0.70
C ASP A 73 11.38 -10.39 -1.72
N SER A 74 10.41 -11.21 -1.27
CA SER A 74 9.54 -11.99 -2.14
C SER A 74 10.28 -12.92 -3.13
N PRO A 75 11.23 -13.79 -2.68
CA PRO A 75 12.10 -14.57 -3.56
C PRO A 75 11.34 -15.53 -4.49
N ASP A 76 10.07 -15.78 -4.21
CA ASP A 76 9.21 -16.66 -5.01
C ASP A 76 8.57 -15.97 -6.20
N GLU A 77 8.61 -14.65 -6.24
CA GLU A 77 8.01 -13.86 -7.32
C GLU A 77 8.78 -13.99 -8.64
N PRO A 78 8.11 -13.96 -9.81
CA PRO A 78 8.75 -14.17 -11.10
C PRO A 78 9.85 -13.16 -11.40
N TRP A 79 9.71 -11.90 -10.99
CA TRP A 79 10.74 -10.86 -11.18
C TRP A 79 11.98 -11.07 -10.34
N MET A 80 11.87 -11.78 -9.22
CA MET A 80 13.02 -12.13 -8.37
C MET A 80 13.80 -13.36 -8.91
N LYS A 81 13.21 -14.13 -9.82
CA LYS A 81 13.82 -15.34 -10.43
C LYS A 81 14.59 -15.07 -11.71
N ILE A 82 14.58 -13.85 -12.22
CA ILE A 82 15.30 -13.43 -13.43
C ILE A 82 16.43 -12.46 -13.10
N ASN A 83 17.22 -12.09 -14.10
CA ASN A 83 18.27 -11.09 -13.91
C ASN A 83 17.67 -9.75 -13.43
N ARG A 84 18.20 -9.21 -12.34
CA ARG A 84 17.73 -7.97 -11.70
C ARG A 84 17.63 -6.78 -12.68
N SER A 85 18.62 -6.63 -13.58
CA SER A 85 18.60 -5.56 -14.58
C SER A 85 17.46 -5.74 -15.59
N VAL A 86 17.11 -6.98 -15.93
CA VAL A 86 15.97 -7.30 -16.82
C VAL A 86 14.66 -7.02 -16.09
N ALA A 87 14.52 -7.44 -14.85
CA ALA A 87 13.35 -7.16 -14.00
C ALA A 87 13.12 -5.64 -13.83
N MET A 88 14.17 -4.90 -13.52
CA MET A 88 14.15 -3.43 -13.41
C MET A 88 13.68 -2.76 -14.72
N ASN A 89 14.19 -3.22 -15.87
CA ASN A 89 13.77 -2.70 -17.18
C ASN A 89 12.30 -3.03 -17.47
N ALA A 90 11.85 -4.24 -17.13
CA ALA A 90 10.45 -4.65 -17.29
C ALA A 90 9.52 -3.82 -16.40
N ALA A 91 9.87 -3.60 -15.13
CA ALA A 91 9.12 -2.72 -14.22
C ALA A 91 9.04 -1.27 -14.76
N THR A 92 10.14 -0.76 -15.32
CA THR A 92 10.16 0.58 -15.96
C THR A 92 9.22 0.63 -17.18
N ALA A 93 9.12 -0.45 -17.96
CA ALA A 93 8.18 -0.53 -19.07
C ALA A 93 6.72 -0.52 -18.56
N LEU A 94 6.38 -1.33 -17.53
CA LEU A 94 5.06 -1.32 -16.90
C LEU A 94 4.69 0.06 -16.37
N TYR A 95 5.61 0.71 -15.65
CA TYR A 95 5.44 2.07 -15.15
C TYR A 95 5.13 3.06 -16.29
N THR A 96 5.86 2.98 -17.40
CA THR A 96 5.66 3.87 -18.54
C THR A 96 4.30 3.63 -19.22
N ILE A 97 3.94 2.35 -19.44
CA ILE A 97 2.63 1.97 -20.01
C ILE A 97 1.51 2.47 -19.08
N SER A 98 1.63 2.28 -17.78
CA SER A 98 0.60 2.67 -16.82
C SER A 98 0.30 4.17 -16.86
N ILE A 99 1.32 5.02 -16.86
CA ILE A 99 1.15 6.47 -16.98
C ILE A 99 0.46 6.83 -18.29
N LYS A 100 0.85 6.21 -19.41
CA LYS A 100 0.23 6.44 -20.71
C LYS A 100 -1.26 6.07 -20.70
N VAL A 101 -1.60 4.90 -20.11
CA VAL A 101 -3.00 4.41 -20.01
C VAL A 101 -3.82 5.32 -19.11
N ILE A 102 -3.35 5.62 -17.88
CA ILE A 102 -4.06 6.49 -16.94
C ILE A 102 -4.27 7.88 -17.55
N SER A 103 -3.26 8.44 -18.20
CA SER A 103 -3.36 9.78 -18.82
C SER A 103 -4.30 9.83 -20.02
N SER A 104 -4.69 8.69 -20.59
CA SER A 104 -5.59 8.64 -21.75
C SER A 104 -7.06 8.88 -21.38
N VAL A 105 -7.47 8.63 -20.12
CA VAL A 105 -8.87 8.68 -19.69
C VAL A 105 -9.38 10.10 -19.39
N SER A 106 -8.50 11.06 -19.19
CA SER A 106 -8.86 12.44 -18.92
C SER A 106 -7.97 13.43 -19.66
N LYS A 107 -8.56 14.55 -20.11
CA LYS A 107 -7.84 15.69 -20.72
C LYS A 107 -7.60 16.84 -19.73
N GLU A 108 -8.13 16.73 -18.52
CA GLU A 108 -7.99 17.75 -17.50
C GLU A 108 -6.55 17.79 -16.95
N PRO A 109 -5.84 18.93 -17.07
CA PRO A 109 -4.44 19.01 -16.61
C PRO A 109 -4.27 18.61 -15.13
N VAL A 110 -5.21 19.01 -14.26
CA VAL A 110 -5.18 18.71 -12.84
C VAL A 110 -5.24 17.20 -12.56
N PHE A 111 -5.84 16.41 -13.46
CA PHE A 111 -5.86 14.94 -13.33
C PHE A 111 -4.45 14.36 -13.43
N PHE A 112 -3.69 14.81 -14.42
CA PHE A 112 -2.31 14.40 -14.60
C PHE A 112 -1.38 14.94 -13.51
N GLU A 113 -1.60 16.18 -13.07
CA GLU A 113 -0.85 16.77 -11.94
C GLU A 113 -1.03 15.92 -10.67
N LYS A 114 -2.26 15.51 -10.34
CA LYS A 114 -2.53 14.65 -9.18
C LYS A 114 -1.94 13.26 -9.33
N LEU A 115 -2.02 12.63 -10.51
CA LEU A 115 -1.34 11.37 -10.79
C LEU A 115 0.14 11.47 -10.45
N MET A 116 0.84 12.46 -10.99
CA MET A 116 2.28 12.62 -10.77
C MET A 116 2.62 13.00 -9.34
N GLU A 117 1.77 13.77 -8.67
CA GLU A 117 1.95 14.13 -7.27
C GLU A 117 1.98 12.88 -6.37
N TYR A 118 0.99 11.96 -6.50
CA TYR A 118 0.95 10.73 -5.71
C TYR A 118 2.12 9.79 -6.01
N ILE A 119 2.48 9.64 -7.27
CA ILE A 119 3.65 8.87 -7.69
C ILE A 119 4.92 9.41 -7.02
N LEU A 120 5.16 10.71 -7.09
CA LEU A 120 6.34 11.32 -6.47
C LEU A 120 6.33 11.24 -4.94
N GLN A 121 5.15 11.35 -4.33
CA GLN A 121 5.01 11.16 -2.87
C GLN A 121 5.38 9.73 -2.46
N SER A 122 4.89 8.74 -3.21
CA SER A 122 5.22 7.33 -2.93
C SER A 122 6.71 7.06 -3.05
N MET A 123 7.35 7.55 -4.10
CA MET A 123 8.81 7.43 -4.27
C MET A 123 9.61 8.09 -3.14
N GLN A 124 9.16 9.25 -2.65
CA GLN A 124 9.80 9.92 -1.50
C GLN A 124 9.60 9.12 -0.21
N GLY A 125 8.41 8.56 0.01
CA GLY A 125 8.13 7.70 1.15
C GLY A 125 8.98 6.44 1.12
N GLN A 126 9.10 5.80 -0.04
CA GLN A 126 9.96 4.63 -0.25
C GLN A 126 11.44 4.95 0.01
N HIS A 127 11.93 6.09 -0.46
CA HIS A 127 13.30 6.52 -0.20
C HIS A 127 13.59 6.67 1.30
N ASP A 128 12.64 7.24 2.06
CA ASP A 128 12.80 7.40 3.51
C ASP A 128 12.74 6.04 4.24
N ASP A 129 11.91 5.10 3.75
CA ASP A 129 11.84 3.73 4.27
C ASP A 129 13.16 2.95 4.02
N LEU A 130 13.64 2.94 2.78
CA LEU A 130 14.92 2.32 2.39
C LEU A 130 16.12 2.90 3.16
N SER A 131 16.09 4.20 3.41
CA SER A 131 17.14 4.90 4.16
C SER A 131 16.99 4.75 5.67
N ASN A 132 15.98 4.03 6.16
CA ASN A 132 15.65 3.83 7.56
C ASN A 132 15.60 5.16 8.35
N ARG A 133 15.01 6.19 7.73
CA ARG A 133 15.12 7.58 8.16
C ARG A 133 14.28 7.95 9.39
N PRO A 134 13.05 7.42 9.59
CA PRO A 134 12.21 7.83 10.70
C PRO A 134 12.89 7.65 12.06
N ALA A 135 12.91 8.69 12.88
CA ALA A 135 13.43 8.67 14.25
C ALA A 135 12.32 8.79 15.30
N THR A 136 11.13 9.24 14.89
CA THR A 136 9.94 9.40 15.71
C THR A 136 8.72 8.72 15.08
N GLU A 137 7.70 8.47 15.89
CA GLU A 137 6.44 7.89 15.41
C GLU A 137 5.73 8.81 14.41
N ASP A 138 5.79 10.13 14.60
CA ASP A 138 5.21 11.10 13.68
C ASP A 138 5.93 11.09 12.32
N GLU A 139 7.25 10.99 12.30
CA GLU A 139 8.03 10.83 11.06
C GLU A 139 7.72 9.50 10.37
N CYS A 140 7.54 8.42 11.14
CA CYS A 140 7.15 7.11 10.60
C CYS A 140 5.75 7.17 9.99
N LEU A 141 4.78 7.80 10.65
CA LEU A 141 3.43 7.98 10.10
C LEU A 141 3.43 8.87 8.85
N ASP A 142 4.28 9.89 8.79
CA ASP A 142 4.42 10.72 7.60
C ASP A 142 5.06 9.93 6.43
N MET A 143 6.06 9.11 6.71
CA MET A 143 6.65 8.18 5.74
C MET A 143 5.60 7.18 5.23
N ILE A 144 4.83 6.52 6.11
CA ILE A 144 3.73 5.61 5.76
C ILE A 144 2.68 6.33 4.90
N LYS A 145 2.30 7.55 5.27
CA LYS A 145 1.36 8.37 4.49
C LYS A 145 1.87 8.61 3.08
N ARG A 146 3.16 8.95 2.92
CA ARG A 146 3.75 9.20 1.60
C ARG A 146 3.95 7.91 0.81
N LYS A 147 4.49 6.82 1.40
CA LYS A 147 4.73 5.54 0.73
C LYS A 147 3.41 4.87 0.32
N SER A 148 2.65 4.38 1.28
CA SER A 148 1.47 3.54 1.07
C SER A 148 0.17 4.36 0.97
N GLY A 149 0.08 5.46 1.76
CA GLY A 149 -1.08 6.34 1.75
C GLY A 149 -1.31 7.01 0.41
N SER A 150 -0.25 7.47 -0.27
CA SER A 150 -0.37 8.09 -1.59
C SER A 150 -0.84 7.11 -2.66
N LEU A 151 -0.37 5.85 -2.61
CA LEU A 151 -0.81 4.80 -3.55
C LEU A 151 -2.28 4.41 -3.35
N THR A 152 -2.80 4.52 -2.12
CA THR A 152 -4.23 4.33 -1.84
C THR A 152 -5.05 5.57 -2.24
N ALA A 153 -4.51 6.76 -2.02
CA ALA A 153 -5.18 8.01 -2.40
C ALA A 153 -5.31 8.17 -3.91
N LEU A 154 -4.32 7.71 -4.68
CA LEU A 154 -4.28 7.80 -6.13
C LEU A 154 -5.56 7.22 -6.79
N PRO A 155 -5.94 5.93 -6.62
CA PRO A 155 -7.14 5.38 -7.23
C PRO A 155 -8.41 6.06 -6.73
N CYS A 156 -8.51 6.35 -5.45
CA CYS A 156 -9.68 6.98 -4.85
C CYS A 156 -9.95 8.37 -5.46
N VAL A 157 -8.91 9.18 -5.53
CA VAL A 157 -9.00 10.56 -6.04
C VAL A 157 -9.19 10.57 -7.56
N LEU A 158 -8.41 9.78 -8.31
CA LEU A 158 -8.54 9.73 -9.76
C LEU A 158 -9.90 9.16 -10.19
N GLY A 159 -10.45 8.17 -9.47
CA GLY A 159 -11.79 7.66 -9.71
C GLY A 159 -12.86 8.76 -9.50
N ALA A 160 -12.82 9.48 -8.40
CA ALA A 160 -13.73 10.60 -8.14
C ALA A 160 -13.55 11.74 -9.15
N MET A 161 -12.32 12.08 -9.53
CA MET A 161 -12.03 13.09 -10.54
C MET A 161 -12.49 12.69 -11.93
N LEU A 162 -12.38 11.43 -12.32
CA LEU A 162 -12.87 10.94 -13.60
C LEU A 162 -14.40 11.10 -13.70
N ALA A 163 -15.13 10.88 -12.60
CA ALA A 163 -16.57 11.04 -12.55
C ALA A 163 -17.02 12.51 -12.56
N THR A 164 -16.28 13.38 -11.87
CA THR A 164 -16.75 14.77 -11.58
C THR A 164 -16.04 15.84 -12.39
N GLY A 165 -14.89 15.53 -12.98
CA GLY A 165 -13.98 16.51 -13.61
C GLY A 165 -13.27 17.42 -12.60
N LYS A 166 -13.35 17.15 -11.28
CA LYS A 166 -12.85 18.05 -10.24
C LYS A 166 -12.12 17.29 -9.14
N PHE A 167 -11.07 17.90 -8.62
CA PHE A 167 -10.40 17.44 -7.41
C PHE A 167 -11.24 17.76 -6.16
N ASP A 168 -11.45 16.75 -5.30
CA ASP A 168 -12.08 16.92 -3.99
C ASP A 168 -11.08 16.57 -2.87
N PRO A 169 -10.60 17.56 -2.09
CA PRO A 169 -9.65 17.32 -1.01
C PRO A 169 -10.23 16.47 0.14
N ALA A 170 -11.56 16.33 0.22
CA ALA A 170 -12.17 15.45 1.22
C ALA A 170 -11.92 13.97 0.88
N VAL A 171 -11.96 13.61 -0.41
CA VAL A 171 -11.60 12.27 -0.88
C VAL A 171 -10.14 11.96 -0.56
N GLU A 172 -9.24 12.87 -0.90
CA GLU A 172 -7.81 12.72 -0.62
C GLU A 172 -7.55 12.48 0.88
N LYS A 173 -8.18 13.29 1.73
CA LYS A 173 -7.98 13.26 3.19
C LYS A 173 -8.31 11.89 3.80
N TYR A 174 -9.43 11.29 3.44
CA TYR A 174 -9.78 9.98 3.99
C TYR A 174 -9.05 8.83 3.33
N ALA A 175 -8.75 8.95 2.04
CA ALA A 175 -8.02 7.92 1.32
C ALA A 175 -6.60 7.72 1.87
N TYR A 176 -5.92 8.78 2.27
CA TYR A 176 -4.66 8.66 3.01
C TYR A 176 -4.82 7.86 4.31
N GLN A 177 -5.92 8.08 5.05
CA GLN A 177 -6.14 7.34 6.30
C GLN A 177 -6.41 5.85 6.07
N LEU A 178 -7.07 5.52 4.95
CA LEU A 178 -7.26 4.14 4.52
C LEU A 178 -5.91 3.45 4.25
N GLY A 179 -5.02 4.10 3.48
CA GLY A 179 -3.69 3.57 3.18
C GLY A 179 -2.79 3.46 4.42
N ILE A 180 -2.88 4.43 5.34
CA ILE A 180 -2.17 4.35 6.63
C ILE A 180 -2.67 3.15 7.44
N ALA A 181 -3.98 2.93 7.52
CA ALA A 181 -4.56 1.79 8.24
C ALA A 181 -4.09 0.46 7.64
N SER A 182 -4.12 0.34 6.31
CA SER A 182 -3.65 -0.86 5.60
C SER A 182 -2.17 -1.14 5.85
N GLN A 183 -1.32 -0.12 5.84
CA GLN A 183 0.11 -0.31 6.12
C GLN A 183 0.36 -0.72 7.57
N ILE A 184 -0.30 -0.10 8.54
CA ILE A 184 -0.19 -0.49 9.96
C ILE A 184 -0.62 -1.95 10.16
N GLU A 185 -1.66 -2.40 9.44
CA GLU A 185 -2.11 -3.78 9.46
C GLU A 185 -1.06 -4.74 8.88
N ASN A 186 -0.42 -4.36 7.77
CA ASN A 186 0.66 -5.15 7.16
C ASN A 186 1.88 -5.23 8.10
N ASP A 187 2.30 -4.11 8.67
CA ASP A 187 3.39 -4.06 9.65
C ASP A 187 3.07 -4.92 10.89
N TYR A 188 1.81 -4.90 11.34
CA TYR A 188 1.37 -5.77 12.44
C TYR A 188 1.50 -7.24 12.08
N LYS A 189 1.02 -7.65 10.90
CA LYS A 189 1.15 -9.03 10.42
C LYS A 189 2.61 -9.44 10.30
N ALA A 190 3.48 -8.55 9.80
CA ALA A 190 4.91 -8.81 9.67
C ALA A 190 5.59 -9.12 11.02
N LEU A 191 5.08 -8.61 12.15
CA LEU A 191 5.60 -8.96 13.47
C LEU A 191 5.43 -10.45 13.83
N PHE A 192 4.46 -11.14 13.21
CA PHE A 192 4.10 -12.53 13.55
C PHE A 192 4.50 -13.56 12.50
N TYR A 193 4.65 -13.16 11.23
CA TYR A 193 4.65 -14.08 10.09
C TYR A 193 5.98 -14.16 9.35
N ASP A 194 7.13 -13.84 9.99
CA ASP A 194 8.31 -14.45 9.44
C ASP A 194 9.43 -13.62 8.80
N SER A 195 10.40 -14.34 8.54
CA SER A 195 11.68 -14.36 7.84
C SER A 195 12.01 -13.21 6.85
N LYS A 196 11.01 -12.50 6.38
CA LYS A 196 11.09 -11.24 5.64
C LYS A 196 11.02 -10.03 6.56
N SER A 197 11.08 -10.28 7.87
CA SER A 197 10.67 -9.34 8.87
C SER A 197 11.52 -8.07 8.79
N ASP A 198 10.87 -6.95 8.99
CA ASP A 198 11.49 -5.66 9.34
C ASP A 198 12.52 -5.79 10.47
N ILE A 199 12.47 -6.90 11.23
CA ILE A 199 13.46 -7.32 12.23
C ILE A 199 14.80 -7.59 11.58
N ALA A 200 14.84 -8.46 10.55
CA ALA A 200 16.09 -8.80 9.87
C ALA A 200 16.73 -7.56 9.21
N LYS A 201 15.88 -6.68 8.69
CA LYS A 201 16.31 -5.43 8.04
C LYS A 201 16.51 -4.28 9.04
N LYS A 202 16.18 -4.48 10.32
CA LYS A 202 16.26 -3.46 11.38
C LYS A 202 15.51 -2.17 11.01
N LYS A 203 14.37 -2.31 10.31
CA LYS A 203 13.55 -1.17 9.89
C LYS A 203 12.92 -0.46 11.10
N ARG A 204 12.91 0.87 11.05
CA ARG A 204 12.30 1.72 12.09
C ARG A 204 10.80 1.89 11.85
N THR A 205 10.07 0.77 11.97
CA THR A 205 8.61 0.75 11.93
C THR A 205 7.99 1.37 13.18
N LEU A 206 6.68 1.59 13.19
CA LEU A 206 5.94 2.03 14.38
C LEU A 206 6.17 1.10 15.58
N ALA A 207 6.21 -0.22 15.34
CA ALA A 207 6.48 -1.20 16.38
C ALA A 207 7.88 -1.04 16.98
N TYR A 208 8.91 -0.89 16.14
CA TYR A 208 10.27 -0.64 16.60
C TYR A 208 10.38 0.66 17.41
N LEU A 209 9.81 1.75 16.91
CA LEU A 209 9.83 3.06 17.58
C LEU A 209 9.10 3.04 18.92
N TYR A 210 7.96 2.34 19.00
CA TYR A 210 7.27 2.12 20.27
C TYR A 210 8.15 1.37 21.28
N LEU A 211 8.75 0.24 20.86
CA LEU A 211 9.65 -0.55 21.72
C LEU A 211 10.88 0.25 22.16
N SER A 212 11.38 1.15 21.32
CA SER A 212 12.53 2.02 21.62
C SER A 212 12.29 2.96 22.82
N ARG A 213 11.04 3.16 23.22
CA ARG A 213 10.69 3.89 24.47
C ARG A 213 11.04 3.12 25.74
N LYS A 214 11.27 1.80 25.66
CA LYS A 214 11.74 0.94 26.78
C LYS A 214 10.86 1.01 28.03
N PHE A 215 9.54 1.03 27.86
CA PHE A 215 8.57 1.17 28.95
C PHE A 215 8.62 0.05 30.00
N ASN A 216 9.00 -1.16 29.61
CA ASN A 216 9.04 -2.34 30.45
C ASN A 216 10.15 -3.30 30.01
N GLN A 217 10.42 -4.33 30.84
CA GLN A 217 11.47 -5.29 30.54
C GLN A 217 11.23 -6.06 29.23
N PRO A 218 10.00 -6.55 28.90
CA PRO A 218 9.72 -7.16 27.60
C PRO A 218 10.07 -6.27 26.39
N SER A 219 9.82 -4.95 26.45
CA SER A 219 10.21 -4.01 25.39
C SER A 219 11.72 -3.95 25.21
N ILE A 220 12.48 -3.95 26.31
CA ILE A 220 13.96 -3.92 26.28
C ILE A 220 14.49 -5.23 25.69
N ASP A 221 13.92 -6.37 26.08
CA ASP A 221 14.34 -7.69 25.60
C ASP A 221 14.05 -7.87 24.10
N LEU A 222 12.85 -7.44 23.64
CA LEU A 222 12.48 -7.46 22.22
C LEU A 222 13.39 -6.56 21.39
N LEU A 223 13.68 -5.35 21.89
CA LEU A 223 14.56 -4.42 21.16
C LEU A 223 15.96 -5.02 20.98
N LYS A 224 16.49 -5.72 22.00
CA LYS A 224 17.75 -6.46 21.87
C LYS A 224 17.65 -7.55 20.81
N THR A 225 16.55 -8.33 20.79
CA THR A 225 16.30 -9.32 19.76
C THR A 225 16.32 -8.70 18.36
N PHE A 226 15.63 -7.59 18.15
CA PHE A 226 15.67 -6.84 16.88
C PHE A 226 17.05 -6.33 16.48
N GLU A 227 17.91 -6.00 17.45
CA GLU A 227 19.25 -5.47 17.18
C GLU A 227 20.29 -6.59 16.93
N THR A 228 20.08 -7.79 17.47
CA THR A 228 21.10 -8.86 17.52
C THR A 228 20.77 -10.08 16.67
N GLU A 229 19.50 -10.32 16.36
CA GLU A 229 19.03 -11.51 15.66
C GLU A 229 18.47 -11.14 14.28
N ASP A 230 18.85 -11.92 13.27
CA ASP A 230 18.30 -11.75 11.91
C ASP A 230 17.03 -12.58 11.71
N LYS A 231 16.79 -13.61 12.54
CA LYS A 231 15.60 -14.47 12.51
C LYS A 231 15.25 -14.98 13.89
N ILE A 232 13.97 -15.15 14.13
CA ILE A 232 13.46 -15.82 15.34
C ILE A 232 13.35 -17.32 15.02
N ALA A 233 13.98 -18.16 15.83
CA ALA A 233 13.91 -19.62 15.64
C ALA A 233 12.48 -20.12 15.89
N ASP A 234 12.01 -21.08 15.10
CA ASP A 234 10.63 -21.63 15.18
C ASP A 234 10.22 -22.04 16.60
N LYS A 235 11.16 -22.63 17.34
CA LYS A 235 10.94 -23.01 18.75
C LYS A 235 10.72 -21.83 19.71
N GLU A 236 11.09 -20.62 19.30
CA GLU A 236 11.02 -19.41 20.12
C GLU A 236 9.84 -18.51 19.74
N ILE A 237 9.15 -18.79 18.62
CA ILE A 237 8.02 -17.99 18.11
C ILE A 237 6.95 -17.78 19.17
N LYS A 238 6.59 -18.83 19.93
CA LYS A 238 5.56 -18.71 20.99
C LYS A 238 6.00 -17.73 22.08
N CYS A 239 7.21 -17.86 22.57
CA CYS A 239 7.79 -16.96 23.59
C CYS A 239 7.89 -15.53 23.05
N TYR A 240 8.27 -15.37 21.79
CA TYR A 240 8.34 -14.09 21.10
C TYR A 240 6.95 -13.41 21.03
N LYS A 241 5.91 -14.12 20.62
CA LYS A 241 4.53 -13.61 20.59
C LYS A 241 4.04 -13.19 21.99
N GLU A 242 4.34 -13.98 23.01
CA GLU A 242 4.03 -13.61 24.40
C GLU A 242 4.76 -12.33 24.86
N LYS A 243 6.03 -12.17 24.47
CA LYS A 243 6.79 -10.94 24.73
C LYS A 243 6.21 -9.73 24.02
N LEU A 244 5.78 -9.85 22.75
CA LEU A 244 5.12 -8.77 22.01
C LEU A 244 3.85 -8.29 22.73
N LYS A 245 3.03 -9.23 23.22
CA LYS A 245 1.84 -8.90 24.04
C LYS A 245 2.23 -8.22 25.34
N ALA A 246 3.19 -8.80 26.08
CA ALA A 246 3.65 -8.26 27.37
C ALA A 246 4.33 -6.88 27.23
N ALA A 247 4.97 -6.60 26.11
CA ALA A 247 5.54 -5.28 25.80
C ALA A 247 4.45 -4.24 25.49
N GLY A 248 3.23 -4.66 25.13
CA GLY A 248 2.11 -3.79 24.76
C GLY A 248 2.15 -3.31 23.31
N VAL A 249 3.09 -3.78 22.49
CA VAL A 249 3.23 -3.32 21.09
C VAL A 249 2.05 -3.74 20.23
N THR A 250 1.48 -4.91 20.46
CA THR A 250 0.28 -5.39 19.74
C THR A 250 -0.91 -4.47 19.99
N GLN A 251 -1.13 -4.09 21.26
CA GLN A 251 -2.19 -3.16 21.64
C GLN A 251 -1.95 -1.77 21.06
N TYR A 252 -0.71 -1.31 21.05
CA TYR A 252 -0.33 -0.03 20.45
C TYR A 252 -0.65 0.00 18.94
N MET A 253 -0.22 -1.02 18.20
CA MET A 253 -0.48 -1.13 16.75
C MET A 253 -1.98 -1.17 16.46
N TYR A 254 -2.74 -1.95 17.25
CA TYR A 254 -4.20 -1.96 17.14
C TYR A 254 -4.82 -0.58 17.32
N VAL A 255 -4.42 0.16 18.36
CA VAL A 255 -4.95 1.50 18.62
C VAL A 255 -4.61 2.45 17.46
N MET A 256 -3.39 2.41 16.95
CA MET A 256 -2.97 3.23 15.82
C MET A 256 -3.77 2.93 14.53
N ASN A 257 -3.99 1.64 14.26
CA ASN A 257 -4.85 1.21 13.14
C ASN A 257 -6.29 1.72 13.31
N GLN A 258 -6.89 1.53 14.50
CA GLN A 258 -8.26 1.98 14.77
C GLN A 258 -8.41 3.51 14.69
N LEU A 259 -7.40 4.27 15.09
CA LEU A 259 -7.41 5.74 14.94
C LEU A 259 -7.43 6.15 13.45
N ALA A 260 -6.66 5.48 12.60
CA ALA A 260 -6.69 5.73 11.17
C ALA A 260 -8.04 5.34 10.55
N ILE A 261 -8.61 4.19 10.92
CA ILE A 261 -9.95 3.75 10.47
C ILE A 261 -11.04 4.74 10.92
N GLN A 262 -10.98 5.25 12.14
CA GLN A 262 -11.96 6.24 12.62
C GLN A 262 -11.87 7.55 11.82
N LYS A 263 -10.66 8.04 11.53
CA LYS A 263 -10.46 9.23 10.70
C LYS A 263 -10.95 8.99 9.27
N PHE A 264 -10.72 7.81 8.70
CA PHE A 264 -11.26 7.40 7.41
C PHE A 264 -12.79 7.43 7.40
N LYS A 265 -13.46 6.76 8.36
CA LYS A 265 -14.94 6.73 8.47
C LYS A 265 -15.52 8.13 8.57
N LYS A 266 -14.97 8.96 9.47
CA LYS A 266 -15.38 10.34 9.62
C LYS A 266 -15.22 11.12 8.33
N GLY A 267 -14.13 10.91 7.57
CA GLY A 267 -13.92 11.59 6.29
C GLY A 267 -15.00 11.24 5.25
N ILE A 268 -15.45 9.98 5.18
CA ILE A 268 -16.56 9.58 4.30
C ILE A 268 -17.88 10.22 4.76
N GLU A 269 -18.15 10.29 6.06
CA GLU A 269 -19.36 10.94 6.59
C GLU A 269 -19.43 12.44 6.21
N GLU A 270 -18.29 13.12 6.12
CA GLU A 270 -18.19 14.54 5.74
C GLU A 270 -18.38 14.79 4.23
N LEU A 271 -18.39 13.76 3.38
CA LEU A 271 -18.59 13.91 1.93
C LEU A 271 -19.98 14.47 1.60
N LYS A 272 -20.07 15.21 0.50
CA LYS A 272 -21.33 15.71 -0.06
C LYS A 272 -21.99 14.67 -0.99
N LEU A 273 -22.14 13.46 -0.49
CA LEU A 273 -22.84 12.35 -1.16
C LEU A 273 -24.13 12.02 -0.39
N GLY A 274 -25.05 11.31 -1.04
CA GLY A 274 -26.23 10.75 -0.38
C GLY A 274 -25.83 9.67 0.65
N ASN A 275 -26.70 9.38 1.59
CA ASN A 275 -26.40 8.40 2.65
C ASN A 275 -26.15 7.00 2.08
N MET A 276 -26.92 6.59 1.07
CA MET A 276 -26.75 5.30 0.40
C MET A 276 -25.39 5.16 -0.27
N GLU A 277 -24.92 6.21 -0.97
CA GLU A 277 -23.61 6.26 -1.61
C GLU A 277 -22.48 6.18 -0.58
N LYS A 278 -22.61 6.89 0.55
CA LYS A 278 -21.63 6.83 1.65
C LYS A 278 -21.55 5.45 2.29
N GLU A 279 -22.70 4.84 2.59
CA GLU A 279 -22.75 3.49 3.16
C GLU A 279 -22.16 2.45 2.21
N ARG A 280 -22.50 2.55 0.91
CA ARG A 280 -21.96 1.67 -0.12
C ARG A 280 -20.44 1.82 -0.25
N LEU A 281 -19.95 3.05 -0.33
CA LEU A 281 -18.52 3.35 -0.42
C LEU A 281 -17.79 2.82 0.81
N MET A 282 -18.32 3.07 2.02
CA MET A 282 -17.73 2.59 3.26
C MET A 282 -17.68 1.07 3.33
N ALA A 283 -18.75 0.38 2.94
CA ALA A 283 -18.81 -1.09 2.93
C ALA A 283 -17.82 -1.70 1.93
N SER A 284 -17.66 -1.07 0.75
CA SER A 284 -16.74 -1.55 -0.29
C SER A 284 -15.27 -1.34 0.06
N LEU A 285 -14.94 -0.30 0.84
CA LEU A 285 -13.57 0.05 1.19
C LEU A 285 -13.07 -0.65 2.46
N LEU A 286 -13.96 -1.05 3.37
CA LEU A 286 -13.62 -1.77 4.59
C LEU A 286 -13.71 -3.27 4.35
N ASN A 287 -12.67 -3.86 3.77
CA ASN A 287 -12.52 -5.31 3.72
C ASN A 287 -12.15 -5.89 5.10
N GLU A 288 -12.16 -7.21 5.23
CA GLU A 288 -11.92 -7.92 6.50
C GLU A 288 -10.56 -7.57 7.12
N SER A 289 -9.51 -7.42 6.31
CA SER A 289 -8.17 -7.10 6.80
C SER A 289 -8.05 -5.71 7.42
N ILE A 290 -8.78 -4.73 6.89
CA ILE A 290 -8.75 -3.34 7.41
C ILE A 290 -9.64 -3.20 8.66
N ARG A 291 -10.64 -4.06 8.84
CA ARG A 291 -11.50 -4.04 10.03
C ARG A 291 -10.79 -4.40 11.34
N GLY A 292 -9.54 -4.83 11.27
CA GLY A 292 -8.75 -5.21 12.44
C GLY A 292 -9.13 -6.59 13.00
N GLU A 293 -9.74 -7.45 12.21
CA GLU A 293 -10.11 -8.81 12.60
C GLU A 293 -8.89 -9.69 12.86
N SER A 294 -7.75 -9.40 12.22
CA SER A 294 -6.46 -10.03 12.48
C SER A 294 -5.97 -9.84 13.93
N TYR A 295 -6.36 -8.74 14.59
CA TYR A 295 -6.05 -8.50 16.00
C TYR A 295 -6.96 -9.30 16.97
N ALA A 296 -8.09 -9.84 16.48
CA ALA A 296 -9.07 -10.55 17.32
C ALA A 296 -8.63 -11.99 17.65
N GLY A 297 -7.85 -12.63 16.77
CA GLY A 297 -7.33 -13.98 16.98
C GLY A 297 -6.23 -14.08 18.05
N ASP A 298 -5.71 -12.95 18.49
CA ASP A 298 -4.61 -12.85 19.46
C ASP A 298 -5.04 -12.43 20.89
N ARG A 299 -6.36 -12.37 21.16
CA ARG A 299 -6.89 -12.08 22.51
C ARG A 299 -6.92 -13.29 23.42
#